data_9174ed9182e856c8790f27620162b559
#
_entry.id   9174ed9182e856c8790f27620162b559
#
_cell.length_a   1.000
_cell.length_b   1.000
_cell.length_c   1.000
_cell.angle_alpha   90.00
_cell.angle_beta   90.00
_cell.angle_gamma   90.00
#
_symmetry.space_group_name_H-M   'P 1'
#
loop_
_entity.id
_entity.type
_entity.pdbx_description
1 polymer ?
#
loop_
_entity_poly.entity_id
_entity_poly.type
_entity_poly.pdbx_seq_one_letter_code
_entity_poly.pdbx_strand_id
1 'polypeptide(L)'
;MNKQPELELEKSTTHIIVEILEYIPNAILTRTIIKKTTGNVTVTAMAAGEELEEKTYPFDTFIQIIDGEARVVINDKKYNLRLGEGIIIPAHSAHCFNANHQFKMISTMIKSGYED
;
A
#
# COMPACT_ATOMS: atom_id res chain seq x y z
N MET A 1 -25.17 -5.41 17.01
CA MET A 1 -24.35 -6.25 16.13
C MET A 1 -22.92 -5.74 16.11
N ASN A 2 -22.02 -6.58 16.40
CA ASN A 2 -20.63 -6.18 16.41
C ASN A 2 -20.10 -6.03 14.99
N LYS A 3 -19.46 -4.92 14.78
CA LYS A 3 -18.72 -4.74 13.57
C LYS A 3 -17.49 -5.65 13.64
N GLN A 4 -17.31 -6.47 12.62
CA GLN A 4 -16.12 -7.29 12.54
C GLN A 4 -14.89 -6.39 12.44
N PRO A 5 -13.89 -6.58 13.27
CA PRO A 5 -12.65 -5.86 13.04
C PRO A 5 -12.04 -6.33 11.73
N GLU A 6 -11.24 -5.48 11.13
CA GLU A 6 -10.50 -5.85 9.96
C GLU A 6 -9.57 -6.99 10.32
N LEU A 7 -9.73 -8.12 9.66
CA LEU A 7 -8.98 -9.31 9.98
C LEU A 7 -7.61 -9.29 9.34
N GLU A 8 -6.60 -9.55 10.15
CA GLU A 8 -5.27 -9.84 9.64
C GLU A 8 -5.31 -11.17 8.90
N LEU A 9 -4.30 -11.43 8.08
CA LEU A 9 -4.16 -12.74 7.47
C LEU A 9 -3.87 -13.78 8.55
N GLU A 10 -4.33 -15.00 8.32
CA GLU A 10 -4.13 -16.07 9.27
C GLU A 10 -2.63 -16.36 9.44
N LYS A 11 -2.19 -16.47 10.69
CA LYS A 11 -0.80 -16.75 11.01
C LYS A 11 -0.47 -18.22 10.78
N SER A 12 0.79 -18.49 10.51
CA SER A 12 1.29 -19.86 10.31
C SER A 12 0.58 -20.59 9.16
N THR A 13 0.14 -19.81 8.18
CA THR A 13 -0.52 -20.31 6.98
C THR A 13 0.15 -19.65 5.79
N THR A 14 0.43 -20.42 4.76
CA THR A 14 1.03 -19.88 3.54
C THR A 14 -0.04 -19.13 2.74
N HIS A 15 0.30 -17.94 2.28
CA HIS A 15 -0.58 -17.13 1.46
C HIS A 15 0.14 -16.77 0.17
N ILE A 16 -0.56 -16.84 -0.95
CA ILE A 16 -0.04 -16.31 -2.21
C ILE A 16 -0.42 -14.84 -2.24
N ILE A 17 0.52 -13.99 -1.87
CA ILE A 17 0.24 -12.59 -1.60
C ILE A 17 -0.36 -11.86 -2.80
N VAL A 18 0.14 -12.12 -4.00
CA VAL A 18 -0.37 -11.45 -5.20
C VAL A 18 -1.80 -11.85 -5.54
N GLU A 19 -2.29 -12.96 -4.98
CA GLU A 19 -3.65 -13.45 -5.22
C GLU A 19 -4.64 -13.11 -4.13
N ILE A 20 -4.21 -12.42 -3.08
CA ILE A 20 -5.10 -12.08 -1.96
C ILE A 20 -6.23 -11.15 -2.41
N LEU A 21 -5.93 -10.23 -3.33
CA LEU A 21 -6.90 -9.31 -3.89
C LEU A 21 -6.97 -9.47 -5.39
N GLU A 22 -8.16 -9.34 -5.94
CA GLU A 22 -8.37 -9.29 -7.38
C GLU A 22 -8.57 -7.84 -7.80
N TYR A 23 -8.29 -7.54 -9.08
CA TYR A 23 -8.65 -6.24 -9.64
C TYR A 23 -10.14 -6.20 -9.90
N ILE A 24 -10.78 -5.15 -9.41
CA ILE A 24 -12.19 -4.89 -9.70
C ILE A 24 -12.25 -3.56 -10.43
N PRO A 25 -12.88 -3.50 -11.62
CA PRO A 25 -12.96 -2.25 -12.38
C PRO A 25 -13.46 -1.09 -11.53
N ASN A 26 -12.81 0.04 -11.65
CA ASN A 26 -13.15 1.27 -10.96
C ASN A 26 -13.02 1.19 -9.44
N ALA A 27 -12.20 0.27 -8.94
CA ALA A 27 -12.06 0.09 -7.51
C ALA A 27 -10.61 0.08 -7.05
N ILE A 28 -10.43 0.50 -5.80
CA ILE A 28 -9.19 0.37 -5.05
C ILE A 28 -9.55 -0.50 -3.86
N LEU A 29 -8.88 -1.66 -3.76
CA LEU A 29 -9.13 -2.61 -2.68
C LEU A 29 -7.88 -2.73 -1.82
N THR A 30 -8.08 -2.81 -0.51
CA THR A 30 -6.98 -2.97 0.43
C THR A 30 -7.29 -4.10 1.41
N ARG A 31 -6.29 -4.94 1.65
CA ARG A 31 -6.39 -6.00 2.65
C ARG A 31 -5.24 -5.86 3.65
N THR A 32 -5.58 -5.92 4.92
CA THR A 32 -4.57 -5.88 5.98
C THR A 32 -3.92 -7.24 6.15
N ILE A 33 -2.59 -7.27 6.13
CA ILE A 33 -1.80 -8.48 6.43
C ILE A 33 -1.54 -8.54 7.93
N ILE A 34 -0.93 -7.49 8.49
CA ILE A 34 -0.63 -7.37 9.91
C ILE A 34 -0.96 -5.95 10.34
N LYS A 35 -1.60 -5.80 11.49
CA LYS A 35 -1.92 -4.48 12.02
C LYS A 35 -1.62 -4.41 13.51
N LYS A 36 -0.77 -3.47 13.88
CA LYS A 36 -0.42 -3.16 15.27
C LYS A 36 -0.45 -1.66 15.45
N THR A 37 -0.43 -1.20 16.70
CA THR A 37 -0.36 0.24 16.98
C THR A 37 0.95 0.85 16.50
N THR A 38 2.00 0.03 16.39
CA THR A 38 3.34 0.46 15.99
C THR A 38 3.60 0.35 14.50
N GLY A 39 2.67 -0.20 13.75
CA GLY A 39 2.81 -0.29 12.29
C GLY A 39 1.86 -1.30 11.68
N ASN A 40 1.82 -1.30 10.36
CA ASN A 40 0.98 -2.27 9.65
C ASN A 40 1.59 -2.64 8.31
N VAL A 41 1.11 -3.75 7.77
CA VAL A 41 1.44 -4.21 6.42
C VAL A 41 0.13 -4.47 5.71
N THR A 42 -0.05 -3.87 4.53
CA THR A 42 -1.27 -4.01 3.74
C THR A 42 -0.93 -4.34 2.29
N VAL A 43 -1.88 -4.98 1.61
CA VAL A 43 -1.84 -5.16 0.15
C VAL A 43 -2.93 -4.29 -0.43
N THR A 44 -2.62 -3.58 -1.50
CA THR A 44 -3.59 -2.76 -2.23
C THR A 44 -3.59 -3.18 -3.70
N ALA A 45 -4.79 -3.34 -4.27
CA ALA A 45 -4.99 -3.56 -5.70
C ALA A 45 -5.71 -2.35 -6.26
N MET A 46 -5.09 -1.70 -7.25
CA MET A 46 -5.69 -0.53 -7.91
C MET A 46 -6.02 -0.86 -9.34
N ALA A 47 -7.29 -0.65 -9.70
CA ALA A 47 -7.72 -0.79 -11.09
C ALA A 47 -7.11 0.34 -11.94
N ALA A 48 -6.93 0.07 -13.23
CA ALA A 48 -6.43 1.09 -14.15
C ALA A 48 -7.33 2.32 -14.13
N GLY A 49 -6.73 3.50 -14.10
CA GLY A 49 -7.46 4.77 -14.08
C GLY A 49 -7.73 5.30 -12.68
N GLU A 50 -7.51 4.51 -11.64
CA GLU A 50 -7.76 4.96 -10.27
C GLU A 50 -6.59 5.76 -9.71
N GLU A 51 -6.90 6.60 -8.74
CA GLU A 51 -5.90 7.43 -8.08
C GLU A 51 -6.15 7.40 -6.58
N LEU A 52 -5.06 7.32 -5.80
CA LEU A 52 -5.12 7.58 -4.36
C LEU A 52 -4.75 9.04 -4.15
N GLU A 53 -5.61 9.76 -3.42
CA GLU A 53 -5.41 11.17 -3.13
C GLU A 53 -4.11 11.44 -2.40
N GLU A 54 -3.61 12.65 -2.52
CA GLU A 54 -2.42 13.08 -1.81
C GLU A 54 -2.60 12.95 -0.31
N LYS A 55 -1.60 12.34 0.33
CA LYS A 55 -1.56 12.16 1.78
C LYS A 55 -0.16 12.49 2.28
N THR A 56 -0.09 12.80 3.57
CA THR A 56 1.17 13.03 4.26
C THR A 56 1.08 12.31 5.59
N TYR A 57 2.07 11.47 5.87
CA TYR A 57 2.13 10.74 7.14
C TYR A 57 3.37 11.16 7.94
N PRO A 58 3.28 11.15 9.27
CA PRO A 58 4.44 11.50 10.11
C PRO A 58 5.41 10.32 10.32
N PHE A 59 5.39 9.32 9.43
CA PHE A 59 6.25 8.14 9.52
C PHE A 59 6.59 7.64 8.13
N ASP A 60 7.67 6.85 8.05
CA ASP A 60 8.11 6.27 6.78
C ASP A 60 7.19 5.15 6.35
N THR A 61 7.02 5.00 5.05
CA THR A 61 6.25 3.92 4.45
C THR A 61 7.07 3.28 3.35
N PHE A 62 7.20 1.95 3.40
CA PHE A 62 7.87 1.20 2.33
C PHE A 62 6.81 0.65 1.39
N ILE A 63 6.97 0.90 0.11
CA ILE A 63 6.06 0.44 -0.95
C ILE A 63 6.82 -0.54 -1.83
N GLN A 64 6.22 -1.69 -2.13
CA GLN A 64 6.79 -2.66 -3.06
C GLN A 64 5.71 -3.09 -4.05
N ILE A 65 6.04 -3.08 -5.33
CA ILE A 65 5.12 -3.48 -6.40
C ILE A 65 5.22 -4.99 -6.59
N ILE A 66 4.08 -5.66 -6.48
CA ILE A 66 4.01 -7.12 -6.61
C ILE A 66 3.25 -7.57 -7.86
N ASP A 67 2.62 -6.63 -8.58
CA ASP A 67 1.97 -6.90 -9.87
C ASP A 67 1.78 -5.58 -10.59
N GLY A 68 1.95 -5.57 -11.89
CA GLY A 68 1.75 -4.39 -12.72
C GLY A 68 2.82 -3.31 -12.57
N GLU A 69 2.44 -2.09 -12.85
CA GLU A 69 3.31 -0.91 -12.76
C GLU A 69 2.56 0.21 -12.06
N ALA A 70 3.25 0.95 -11.21
CA ALA A 70 2.65 2.04 -10.45
C ALA A 70 3.38 3.35 -10.70
N ARG A 71 2.63 4.44 -10.68
CA ARG A 71 3.23 5.77 -10.58
C ARG A 71 2.98 6.31 -9.19
N VAL A 72 4.04 6.69 -8.51
CA VAL A 72 3.93 7.40 -7.23
C VAL A 72 4.57 8.77 -7.39
N VAL A 73 3.91 9.79 -6.83
CA VAL A 73 4.43 11.14 -6.82
C VAL A 73 4.76 11.47 -5.37
N ILE A 74 6.02 11.84 -5.12
CA ILE A 74 6.49 12.18 -3.78
C ILE A 74 7.08 13.57 -3.84
N ASN A 75 6.51 14.52 -3.11
CA ASN A 75 6.95 15.92 -3.12
C ASN A 75 7.12 16.45 -4.56
N ASP A 76 6.08 16.23 -5.36
CA ASP A 76 6.00 16.68 -6.76
C ASP A 76 6.94 15.95 -7.72
N LYS A 77 7.71 14.98 -7.26
CA LYS A 77 8.58 14.20 -8.13
C LYS A 77 7.91 12.86 -8.45
N LYS A 78 7.89 12.50 -9.72
CA LYS A 78 7.25 11.27 -10.20
C LYS A 78 8.23 10.12 -10.27
N TYR A 79 7.77 8.96 -9.80
CA TYR A 79 8.52 7.70 -9.85
C TYR A 79 7.63 6.65 -10.50
N ASN A 80 8.18 5.92 -11.45
CA ASN A 80 7.48 4.77 -12.04
C ASN A 80 8.11 3.52 -11.46
N LEU A 81 7.29 2.70 -10.81
CA LEU A 81 7.75 1.48 -10.17
C LEU A 81 7.26 0.28 -10.97
N ARG A 82 8.18 -0.61 -11.29
CA ARG A 82 7.89 -1.85 -12.00
C ARG A 82 7.78 -3.01 -11.01
N LEU A 83 7.33 -4.14 -11.51
CA LEU A 83 7.24 -5.36 -10.72
C LEU A 83 8.55 -5.63 -9.97
N GLY A 84 8.45 -5.85 -8.68
CA GLY A 84 9.58 -6.14 -7.81
C GLY A 84 10.31 -4.91 -7.27
N GLU A 85 10.05 -3.73 -7.84
CA GLU A 85 10.70 -2.50 -7.35
C GLU A 85 9.95 -1.94 -6.17
N GLY A 86 10.67 -1.23 -5.31
CA GLY A 86 10.10 -0.58 -4.16
C GLY A 86 10.69 0.78 -3.92
N ILE A 87 10.05 1.54 -3.05
CA ILE A 87 10.50 2.87 -2.69
C ILE A 87 10.09 3.16 -1.24
N ILE A 88 10.89 3.92 -0.54
CA ILE A 88 10.53 4.42 0.78
C ILE A 88 9.97 5.83 0.61
N ILE A 89 8.75 6.03 1.08
CA ILE A 89 8.15 7.36 1.16
C ILE A 89 8.54 7.92 2.51
N PRO A 90 9.36 8.99 2.56
CA PRO A 90 9.82 9.51 3.84
C PRO A 90 8.68 10.12 4.66
N ALA A 91 8.84 10.10 5.97
CA ALA A 91 7.93 10.80 6.87
C ALA A 91 7.78 12.26 6.42
N HIS A 92 6.58 12.80 6.56
CA HIS A 92 6.24 14.20 6.25
C HIS A 92 6.32 14.56 4.77
N SER A 93 6.35 13.55 3.89
CA SER A 93 6.38 13.79 2.44
C SER A 93 4.99 13.63 1.84
N ALA A 94 4.53 14.64 1.11
CA ALA A 94 3.27 14.56 0.38
C ALA A 94 3.41 13.55 -0.74
N HIS A 95 2.47 12.63 -0.87
CA HIS A 95 2.55 11.60 -1.89
C HIS A 95 1.17 11.17 -2.38
N CYS A 96 1.12 10.70 -3.62
CA CYS A 96 -0.10 10.13 -4.19
C CYS A 96 0.28 9.02 -5.18
N PHE A 97 -0.71 8.22 -5.54
CA PHE A 97 -0.52 7.11 -6.48
C PHE A 97 -1.47 7.26 -7.65
N ASN A 98 -0.98 6.97 -8.84
CA ASN A 98 -1.78 6.95 -10.06
C ASN A 98 -1.63 5.60 -10.75
N ALA A 99 -2.77 4.99 -11.07
CA ALA A 99 -2.79 3.72 -11.78
C ALA A 99 -3.03 3.94 -13.27
N ASN A 100 -1.99 4.31 -14.02
CA ASN A 100 -2.08 4.32 -15.47
C ASN A 100 -2.36 2.92 -15.98
N HIS A 101 -1.78 1.93 -15.30
CA HIS A 101 -2.06 0.52 -15.47
C HIS A 101 -2.47 -0.03 -14.12
N GLN A 102 -3.23 -1.11 -14.11
CA GLN A 102 -3.56 -1.76 -12.85
C GLN A 102 -2.30 -2.26 -12.16
N PHE A 103 -2.28 -2.21 -10.84
CA PHE A 103 -1.14 -2.71 -10.08
C PHE A 103 -1.54 -3.14 -8.69
N LYS A 104 -0.70 -3.98 -8.09
CA LYS A 104 -0.81 -4.36 -6.69
C LYS A 104 0.47 -4.00 -5.98
N MET A 105 0.34 -3.53 -4.75
CA MET A 105 1.48 -3.16 -3.93
C MET A 105 1.33 -3.65 -2.52
N ILE A 106 2.47 -3.88 -1.87
CA ILE A 106 2.54 -4.07 -0.43
C ILE A 106 3.01 -2.75 0.16
N SER A 107 2.29 -2.29 1.20
CA SER A 107 2.67 -1.10 1.95
C SER A 107 3.02 -1.52 3.36
N THR A 108 4.20 -1.12 3.84
CA THR A 108 4.64 -1.36 5.20
C THR A 108 4.86 0.00 5.87
N MET A 109 4.06 0.27 6.89
CA MET A 109 4.16 1.51 7.66
C MET A 109 4.76 1.20 9.02
N ILE A 110 5.78 1.96 9.39
CA ILE A 110 6.40 1.85 10.72
C ILE A 110 6.08 3.13 11.47
N LYS A 111 5.23 3.01 12.48
CA LYS A 111 4.67 4.16 13.18
C LYS A 111 5.38 4.49 14.48
N SER A 112 6.35 3.67 14.88
CA SER A 112 7.12 3.87 16.10
C SER A 112 8.53 4.32 15.76
N GLY A 113 9.19 5.01 16.71
CA GLY A 113 10.55 5.48 16.48
C GLY A 113 10.64 6.90 15.97
N TYR A 114 9.49 7.60 15.89
CA TYR A 114 9.41 9.00 15.45
C TYR A 114 9.12 9.94 16.63
N GLU A 115 9.01 9.38 17.81
CA GLU A 115 8.80 10.16 19.03
C GLU A 115 10.14 10.71 19.52
N ASP A 116 10.13 11.89 20.01
CA ASP A 116 11.32 12.53 20.61
C ASP A 116 11.43 12.21 22.09
#